data_b193b661ba6dbe38b54c40f38fc8b030
#
_entry.id   b193b661ba6dbe38b54c40f38fc8b030
#
_cell.length_a   1.000
_cell.length_b   1.000
_cell.length_c   1.000
_cell.angle_alpha   90.00
_cell.angle_beta   90.00
_cell.angle_gamma   90.00
#
_symmetry.space_group_name_H-M   'P 1'
#
loop_
_entity.id
_entity.type
_entity.pdbx_description
1 polymer ?
#
loop_
_entity_poly.entity_id
_entity_poly.type
_entity_poly.pdbx_seq_one_letter_code
_entity_poly.pdbx_strand_id
1 'polypeptide(L)'
;MQAIKMYRMALDQIPSTQREVQFRIQRNIGNAFVRLGQFQNAIQSYERVQEVQADVQAAFNLVLCFFAMGDCERMRSSFKKLVAIPIEDPVGDSAHVVSGVDADSSDDDDDGDDDDDHDLRRRRYFESGTLETELESRRMRATEYITTAARLIAPVIEKESWIEGYEWIVKTLEKSQHSKIGSEMTIAKSLQYLKEKRFKEAIDVLKGFEKKEKDLMARAANNLSFLYFLEGDVEQADKYANVAVRTDR
;
A
#
# COMPACT_ATOMS: atom_id res chain seq x y z
N MET A 1 -13.09 -21.60 -10.22
CA MET A 1 -13.91 -21.48 -11.43
C MET A 1 -15.37 -21.09 -11.15
N GLN A 2 -16.07 -21.74 -10.20
CA GLN A 2 -17.49 -21.42 -9.90
C GLN A 2 -17.67 -19.97 -9.40
N ALA A 3 -16.81 -19.45 -8.52
CA ALA A 3 -16.88 -18.07 -8.04
C ALA A 3 -16.79 -17.04 -9.19
N ILE A 4 -15.91 -17.25 -10.17
CA ILE A 4 -15.77 -16.35 -11.33
C ILE A 4 -17.07 -16.35 -12.16
N LYS A 5 -17.71 -17.51 -12.34
CA LYS A 5 -18.99 -17.60 -13.03
C LYS A 5 -20.07 -16.80 -12.29
N MET A 6 -20.15 -16.95 -10.97
CA MET A 6 -21.11 -16.19 -10.16
C MET A 6 -20.87 -14.68 -10.21
N TYR A 7 -19.60 -14.24 -10.12
CA TYR A 7 -19.26 -12.82 -10.26
C TYR A 7 -19.62 -12.25 -11.63
N ARG A 8 -19.42 -13.01 -12.73
CA ARG A 8 -19.82 -12.58 -14.06
C ARG A 8 -21.34 -12.46 -14.19
N MET A 9 -22.09 -13.42 -13.68
CA MET A 9 -23.56 -13.36 -13.65
C MET A 9 -24.05 -12.15 -12.85
N ALA A 10 -23.42 -11.86 -11.70
CA ALA A 10 -23.74 -10.67 -10.92
C ALA A 10 -23.42 -9.39 -11.70
N LEU A 11 -22.27 -9.33 -12.37
CA LEU A 11 -21.86 -8.17 -13.17
C LEU A 11 -22.85 -7.86 -14.31
N ASP A 12 -23.42 -8.90 -14.94
CA ASP A 12 -24.39 -8.78 -16.03
C ASP A 12 -25.76 -8.23 -15.55
N GLN A 13 -26.04 -8.35 -14.24
CA GLN A 13 -27.30 -7.87 -13.64
C GLN A 13 -27.20 -6.46 -13.05
N ILE A 14 -25.98 -5.95 -12.82
CA ILE A 14 -25.78 -4.65 -12.19
C ILE A 14 -25.92 -3.54 -13.24
N PRO A 15 -26.81 -2.55 -13.00
CA PRO A 15 -26.95 -1.40 -13.89
C PRO A 15 -25.64 -0.63 -14.09
N SER A 16 -25.45 -0.05 -15.27
CA SER A 16 -24.27 0.77 -15.59
C SER A 16 -24.14 2.03 -14.72
N THR A 17 -25.19 2.42 -14.02
CA THR A 17 -25.21 3.52 -13.05
C THR A 17 -24.47 3.17 -11.76
N GLN A 18 -24.41 1.89 -11.39
CA GLN A 18 -23.72 1.40 -10.17
C GLN A 18 -22.27 1.01 -10.44
N ARG A 19 -21.50 1.94 -10.98
CA ARG A 19 -20.10 1.70 -11.42
C ARG A 19 -19.21 1.19 -10.30
N GLU A 20 -19.35 1.71 -9.09
CA GLU A 20 -18.51 1.29 -7.96
C GLU A 20 -18.69 -0.20 -7.62
N VAL A 21 -19.93 -0.69 -7.66
CA VAL A 21 -20.22 -2.11 -7.43
C VAL A 21 -19.63 -2.95 -8.56
N GLN A 22 -19.75 -2.51 -9.82
CA GLN A 22 -19.15 -3.19 -10.96
C GLN A 22 -17.62 -3.30 -10.81
N PHE A 23 -16.95 -2.24 -10.35
CA PHE A 23 -15.50 -2.26 -10.12
C PHE A 23 -15.09 -3.20 -9.00
N ARG A 24 -15.83 -3.23 -7.89
CA ARG A 24 -15.59 -4.18 -6.80
C ARG A 24 -15.70 -5.63 -7.29
N ILE A 25 -16.72 -5.94 -8.09
CA ILE A 25 -16.89 -7.28 -8.68
C ILE A 25 -15.77 -7.58 -9.66
N GLN A 26 -15.43 -6.66 -10.55
CA GLN A 26 -14.35 -6.84 -11.51
C GLN A 26 -13.01 -7.07 -10.84
N ARG A 27 -12.72 -6.35 -9.75
CA ARG A 27 -11.53 -6.57 -8.92
C ARG A 27 -11.57 -7.95 -8.24
N ASN A 28 -12.73 -8.39 -7.75
CA ASN A 28 -12.88 -9.72 -7.16
C ASN A 28 -12.70 -10.85 -8.19
N ILE A 29 -13.11 -10.64 -9.45
CA ILE A 29 -12.82 -11.55 -10.56
C ILE A 29 -11.30 -11.65 -10.76
N GLY A 30 -10.58 -10.52 -10.78
CA GLY A 30 -9.12 -10.48 -10.84
C GLY A 30 -8.49 -11.26 -9.69
N ASN A 31 -8.94 -11.02 -8.45
CA ASN A 31 -8.45 -11.74 -7.26
C ASN A 31 -8.68 -13.26 -7.36
N ALA A 32 -9.81 -13.68 -7.92
CA ALA A 32 -10.10 -15.08 -8.12
C ALA A 32 -9.17 -15.71 -9.18
N PHE A 33 -8.84 -14.97 -10.25
CA PHE A 33 -7.87 -15.42 -11.24
C PHE A 33 -6.44 -15.53 -10.67
N VAL A 34 -6.01 -14.59 -9.82
CA VAL A 34 -4.72 -14.66 -9.11
C VAL A 34 -4.65 -15.93 -8.26
N ARG A 35 -5.71 -16.25 -7.49
CA ARG A 35 -5.77 -17.48 -6.70
C ARG A 35 -5.70 -18.77 -7.53
N LEU A 36 -6.09 -18.70 -8.80
CA LEU A 36 -6.00 -19.81 -9.76
C LEU A 36 -4.67 -19.84 -10.53
N GLY A 37 -3.74 -18.89 -10.26
CA GLY A 37 -2.48 -18.75 -11.00
C GLY A 37 -2.67 -18.22 -12.44
N GLN A 38 -3.86 -17.74 -12.79
CA GLN A 38 -4.18 -17.23 -14.12
C GLN A 38 -3.90 -15.72 -14.21
N PHE A 39 -2.63 -15.34 -14.08
CA PHE A 39 -2.21 -13.93 -13.99
C PHE A 39 -2.62 -13.09 -15.19
N GLN A 40 -2.58 -13.64 -16.41
CA GLN A 40 -2.97 -12.90 -17.62
C GLN A 40 -4.47 -12.49 -17.59
N ASN A 41 -5.34 -13.38 -17.11
CA ASN A 41 -6.77 -13.08 -16.95
C ASN A 41 -7.03 -12.09 -15.81
N ALA A 42 -6.22 -12.18 -14.74
CA ALA A 42 -6.26 -11.22 -13.64
C ALA A 42 -5.88 -9.82 -14.10
N ILE A 43 -4.80 -9.69 -14.89
CA ILE A 43 -4.33 -8.43 -15.47
C ILE A 43 -5.46 -7.77 -16.27
N GLN A 44 -6.11 -8.49 -17.17
CA GLN A 44 -7.23 -7.95 -17.96
C GLN A 44 -8.36 -7.43 -17.07
N SER A 45 -8.63 -8.12 -15.96
CA SER A 45 -9.67 -7.70 -15.01
C SER A 45 -9.29 -6.42 -14.27
N TYR A 46 -8.04 -6.27 -13.83
CA TYR A 46 -7.58 -5.08 -13.15
C TYR A 46 -7.38 -3.89 -14.09
N GLU A 47 -6.92 -4.12 -15.32
CA GLU A 47 -6.78 -3.08 -16.35
C GLU A 47 -8.13 -2.43 -16.65
N ARG A 48 -9.20 -3.20 -16.77
CA ARG A 48 -10.58 -2.68 -16.96
C ARG A 48 -11.01 -1.76 -15.80
N VAL A 49 -10.62 -2.08 -14.56
CA VAL A 49 -10.90 -1.19 -13.42
C VAL A 49 -10.12 0.11 -13.58
N GLN A 50 -8.83 0.04 -13.92
CA GLN A 50 -7.94 1.20 -14.05
C GLN A 50 -8.29 2.12 -15.23
N GLU A 51 -8.88 1.60 -16.31
CA GLU A 51 -9.32 2.38 -17.46
C GLU A 51 -10.45 3.37 -17.11
N VAL A 52 -11.24 3.04 -16.11
CA VAL A 52 -12.43 3.84 -15.73
C VAL A 52 -12.19 4.64 -14.46
N GLN A 53 -11.49 4.07 -13.49
CA GLN A 53 -11.20 4.72 -12.22
C GLN A 53 -9.81 4.33 -11.71
N ALA A 54 -9.05 5.32 -11.22
CA ALA A 54 -7.79 5.06 -10.55
C ALA A 54 -8.03 4.37 -9.19
N ASP A 55 -7.84 3.05 -9.15
CA ASP A 55 -8.01 2.23 -7.95
C ASP A 55 -6.65 1.73 -7.47
N VAL A 56 -6.25 2.16 -6.27
CA VAL A 56 -4.94 1.83 -5.69
C VAL A 56 -4.75 0.32 -5.52
N GLN A 57 -5.80 -0.40 -5.11
CA GLN A 57 -5.73 -1.84 -4.90
C GLN A 57 -5.59 -2.60 -6.22
N ALA A 58 -6.32 -2.20 -7.27
CA ALA A 58 -6.18 -2.81 -8.59
C ALA A 58 -4.79 -2.52 -9.20
N ALA A 59 -4.28 -1.29 -9.03
CA ALA A 59 -2.93 -0.93 -9.46
C ALA A 59 -1.85 -1.74 -8.72
N PHE A 60 -1.98 -1.92 -7.42
CA PHE A 60 -1.10 -2.79 -6.62
C PHE A 60 -1.14 -4.23 -7.12
N ASN A 61 -2.34 -4.78 -7.33
CA ASN A 61 -2.51 -6.14 -7.81
C ASN A 61 -1.93 -6.35 -9.23
N LEU A 62 -1.95 -5.32 -10.09
CA LEU A 62 -1.25 -5.35 -11.38
C LEU A 62 0.26 -5.47 -11.20
N VAL A 63 0.86 -4.71 -10.29
CA VAL A 63 2.29 -4.84 -9.96
C VAL A 63 2.61 -6.26 -9.51
N LEU A 64 1.78 -6.85 -8.64
CA LEU A 64 1.96 -8.24 -8.18
C LEU A 64 1.84 -9.27 -9.31
N CYS A 65 0.90 -9.08 -10.24
CA CYS A 65 0.77 -9.98 -11.39
C CYS A 65 2.00 -9.92 -12.30
N PHE A 66 2.51 -8.72 -12.59
CA PHE A 66 3.72 -8.57 -13.41
C PHE A 66 4.97 -9.08 -12.69
N PHE A 67 5.05 -8.90 -11.37
CA PHE A 67 6.09 -9.51 -10.54
C PHE A 67 6.06 -11.03 -10.65
N ALA A 68 4.89 -11.67 -10.49
CA ALA A 68 4.74 -13.11 -10.59
C ALA A 68 5.09 -13.65 -11.99
N MET A 69 4.93 -12.84 -13.04
CA MET A 69 5.28 -13.19 -14.41
C MET A 69 6.74 -12.85 -14.78
N GLY A 70 7.48 -12.14 -13.92
CA GLY A 70 8.84 -11.69 -14.19
C GLY A 70 8.94 -10.60 -15.26
N ASP A 71 7.85 -9.86 -15.54
CA ASP A 71 7.80 -8.83 -16.57
C ASP A 71 8.23 -7.47 -15.98
N CYS A 72 9.53 -7.21 -15.99
CA CYS A 72 10.13 -6.01 -15.39
C CYS A 72 9.64 -4.70 -16.04
N GLU A 73 9.41 -4.68 -17.36
CA GLU A 73 8.97 -3.48 -18.07
C GLU A 73 7.55 -3.07 -17.68
N ARG A 74 6.62 -4.01 -17.72
CA ARG A 74 5.24 -3.75 -17.29
C ARG A 74 5.15 -3.50 -15.79
N MET A 75 5.98 -4.16 -14.98
CA MET A 75 6.10 -3.92 -13.55
C MET A 75 6.51 -2.47 -13.24
N ARG A 76 7.52 -1.92 -13.95
CA ARG A 76 7.94 -0.51 -13.85
C ARG A 76 6.81 0.44 -14.21
N SER A 77 6.16 0.19 -15.33
CA SER A 77 5.05 1.03 -15.80
C SER A 77 3.90 1.04 -14.80
N SER A 78 3.52 -0.13 -14.28
CA SER A 78 2.43 -0.28 -13.30
C SER A 78 2.78 0.35 -11.96
N PHE A 79 4.02 0.23 -11.50
CA PHE A 79 4.45 0.88 -10.26
C PHE A 79 4.41 2.41 -10.37
N LYS A 80 4.85 2.99 -11.50
CA LYS A 80 4.71 4.44 -11.74
C LYS A 80 3.25 4.88 -11.71
N LYS A 81 2.34 4.11 -12.30
CA LYS A 81 0.90 4.39 -12.26
C LYS A 81 0.35 4.32 -10.84
N LEU A 82 0.73 3.30 -10.06
CA LEU A 82 0.34 3.14 -8.66
C LEU A 82 0.73 4.36 -7.82
N VAL A 83 1.99 4.79 -7.94
CA VAL A 83 2.54 5.93 -7.17
C VAL A 83 1.94 7.28 -7.62
N ALA A 84 1.45 7.36 -8.85
CA ALA A 84 0.83 8.57 -9.39
C ALA A 84 -0.65 8.73 -8.99
N ILE A 85 -1.30 7.71 -8.40
CA ILE A 85 -2.69 7.82 -7.94
C ILE A 85 -2.73 8.82 -6.78
N PRO A 86 -3.50 9.91 -6.91
CA PRO A 86 -3.62 10.88 -5.82
C PRO A 86 -4.30 10.21 -4.62
N ILE A 87 -3.69 10.37 -3.46
CA ILE A 87 -4.34 10.04 -2.19
C ILE A 87 -5.05 11.33 -1.77
N GLU A 88 -6.38 11.33 -1.86
CA GLU A 88 -7.21 12.51 -1.60
C GLU A 88 -6.91 13.10 -0.22
N ASP A 89 -6.57 14.40 -0.21
CA ASP A 89 -6.53 15.20 0.99
C ASP A 89 -7.95 15.64 1.34
N PRO A 90 -8.36 15.64 2.62
CA PRO A 90 -9.72 16.04 3.01
C PRO A 90 -10.01 17.54 2.82
N VAL A 91 -9.07 18.29 2.26
CA VAL A 91 -9.17 19.74 2.01
C VAL A 91 -9.06 20.00 0.49
N GLY A 92 -10.07 19.59 -0.26
CA GLY A 92 -10.15 19.85 -1.69
C GLY A 92 -11.56 19.53 -2.20
N ASP A 93 -12.42 20.50 -2.14
CA ASP A 93 -13.63 20.77 -2.92
C ASP A 93 -14.03 19.68 -3.94
N SER A 94 -14.71 18.66 -3.47
CA SER A 94 -15.65 17.85 -4.25
C SER A 94 -16.46 16.99 -3.29
N ALA A 95 -17.29 17.63 -2.49
CA ALA A 95 -18.41 16.99 -1.81
C ALA A 95 -19.45 16.54 -2.85
N HIS A 96 -19.17 15.51 -3.62
CA HIS A 96 -20.23 14.70 -4.18
C HIS A 96 -20.63 13.69 -3.09
N VAL A 97 -21.34 14.20 -2.12
CA VAL A 97 -22.14 13.39 -1.19
C VAL A 97 -23.11 12.60 -2.05
N VAL A 98 -22.80 11.32 -2.24
CA VAL A 98 -23.82 10.36 -2.65
C VAL A 98 -24.69 10.11 -1.43
N SER A 99 -25.58 11.06 -1.20
CA SER A 99 -26.80 10.88 -0.42
C SER A 99 -27.71 10.02 -1.28
N GLY A 100 -27.78 8.75 -1.01
CA GLY A 100 -28.59 7.79 -1.74
C GLY A 100 -28.70 6.51 -0.95
N VAL A 101 -29.20 6.62 0.27
CA VAL A 101 -29.88 5.52 0.94
C VAL A 101 -31.35 5.94 0.96
N ASP A 102 -32.03 5.68 -0.16
CA ASP A 102 -33.48 5.66 -0.16
C ASP A 102 -33.91 4.52 0.77
N ALA A 103 -34.35 4.92 1.95
CA ALA A 103 -35.12 4.06 2.83
C ALA A 103 -36.50 3.91 2.18
N ASP A 104 -36.64 2.87 1.38
CA ASP A 104 -37.98 2.41 0.99
C ASP A 104 -38.58 1.70 2.21
N SER A 105 -39.52 2.42 2.80
CA SER A 105 -40.37 1.91 3.87
C SER A 105 -41.42 1.00 3.27
N SER A 106 -41.28 -0.27 3.46
CA SER A 106 -42.41 -1.21 3.43
C SER A 106 -42.72 -1.63 4.85
N ASP A 107 -43.86 -1.16 5.29
CA ASP A 107 -44.54 -1.65 6.51
C ASP A 107 -44.68 -3.18 6.44
N ASP A 108 -44.15 -3.86 7.44
CA ASP A 108 -44.68 -5.13 7.90
C ASP A 108 -44.42 -5.23 9.42
N ASP A 109 -45.53 -5.22 10.13
CA ASP A 109 -45.64 -5.42 11.56
C ASP A 109 -45.06 -6.79 11.93
N ASP A 110 -44.03 -6.83 12.78
CA ASP A 110 -43.77 -8.00 13.65
C ASP A 110 -43.22 -7.55 15.01
N ASP A 111 -44.05 -7.74 16.01
CA ASP A 111 -43.80 -7.51 17.41
C ASP A 111 -42.73 -8.50 17.93
N GLY A 112 -41.54 -8.02 18.28
CA GLY A 112 -40.50 -8.81 18.90
C GLY A 112 -39.45 -7.95 19.59
N ASP A 113 -39.49 -7.98 20.92
CA ASP A 113 -38.55 -7.39 21.89
C ASP A 113 -37.08 -7.72 21.57
N ASP A 114 -36.38 -6.88 20.79
CA ASP A 114 -34.91 -6.88 20.65
C ASP A 114 -34.37 -5.47 20.36
N ASP A 115 -34.85 -4.46 21.09
CA ASP A 115 -34.46 -3.05 20.95
C ASP A 115 -32.99 -2.77 21.34
N ASP A 116 -32.32 -3.62 22.09
CA ASP A 116 -30.97 -3.36 22.60
C ASP A 116 -29.85 -3.62 21.55
N ASP A 117 -30.02 -4.52 20.60
CA ASP A 117 -28.99 -4.87 19.62
C ASP A 117 -28.97 -3.90 18.42
N HIS A 118 -30.12 -3.29 18.09
CA HIS A 118 -30.22 -2.30 17.03
C HIS A 118 -29.57 -0.95 17.42
N ASP A 119 -29.70 -0.55 18.67
CA ASP A 119 -29.10 0.69 19.19
C ASP A 119 -27.58 0.55 19.39
N LEU A 120 -27.11 -0.65 19.74
CA LEU A 120 -25.69 -0.99 19.82
C LEU A 120 -25.03 -1.04 18.42
N ARG A 121 -25.75 -1.48 17.38
CA ARG A 121 -25.28 -1.42 15.98
C ARG A 121 -25.27 0.01 15.45
N ARG A 122 -26.29 0.84 15.73
CA ARG A 122 -26.31 2.26 15.41
C ARG A 122 -25.20 3.01 16.14
N ARG A 123 -24.98 2.78 17.44
CA ARG A 123 -23.88 3.42 18.19
C ARG A 123 -22.51 3.00 17.65
N ARG A 124 -22.27 1.74 17.32
CA ARG A 124 -21.04 1.28 16.64
C ARG A 124 -20.84 1.94 15.27
N TYR A 125 -21.91 2.18 14.53
CA TYR A 125 -21.84 2.91 13.24
C TYR A 125 -21.53 4.40 13.43
N PHE A 126 -22.00 5.01 14.50
CA PHE A 126 -21.74 6.43 14.83
C PHE A 126 -20.39 6.63 15.54
N GLU A 127 -19.90 5.65 16.31
CA GLU A 127 -18.61 5.72 16.99
C GLU A 127 -17.44 5.29 16.09
N SER A 128 -17.68 4.60 14.98
CA SER A 128 -16.62 4.03 14.13
C SER A 128 -16.26 4.85 12.90
N GLY A 129 -16.79 6.07 12.73
CA GLY A 129 -16.34 6.69 11.51
C GLY A 129 -16.82 8.09 11.22
N THR A 130 -16.10 9.04 11.71
CA THR A 130 -16.06 10.33 11.02
C THR A 130 -15.47 10.09 9.62
N LEU A 131 -15.91 10.86 8.62
CA LEU A 131 -15.35 10.86 7.26
C LEU A 131 -13.81 10.91 7.30
N GLU A 132 -13.26 11.60 8.27
CA GLU A 132 -11.83 11.76 8.51
C GLU A 132 -11.13 10.43 8.84
N THR A 133 -11.70 9.60 9.71
CA THR A 133 -11.13 8.27 10.04
C THR A 133 -11.16 7.31 8.86
N GLU A 134 -12.20 7.37 8.03
CA GLU A 134 -12.24 6.56 6.80
C GLU A 134 -11.21 7.03 5.77
N LEU A 135 -11.04 8.34 5.60
CA LEU A 135 -10.01 8.90 4.71
C LEU A 135 -8.61 8.54 5.19
N GLU A 136 -8.35 8.65 6.50
CA GLU A 136 -7.09 8.24 7.09
C GLU A 136 -6.83 6.74 6.90
N SER A 137 -7.84 5.90 7.10
CA SER A 137 -7.77 4.47 6.85
C SER A 137 -7.46 4.15 5.37
N ARG A 138 -8.04 4.90 4.42
CA ARG A 138 -7.74 4.76 2.99
C ARG A 138 -6.30 5.17 2.67
N ARG A 139 -5.81 6.26 3.28
CA ARG A 139 -4.42 6.72 3.16
C ARG A 139 -3.44 5.68 3.69
N MET A 140 -3.69 5.16 4.89
CA MET A 140 -2.85 4.12 5.48
C MET A 140 -2.78 2.89 4.58
N ARG A 141 -3.92 2.41 4.07
CA ARG A 141 -3.97 1.28 3.14
C ARG A 141 -3.22 1.56 1.84
N ALA A 142 -3.38 2.75 1.26
CA ALA A 142 -2.66 3.12 0.04
C ALA A 142 -1.15 3.18 0.26
N THR A 143 -0.71 3.77 1.38
CA THR A 143 0.70 3.82 1.79
C THR A 143 1.27 2.41 1.99
N GLU A 144 0.52 1.51 2.62
CA GLU A 144 0.91 0.12 2.81
C GLU A 144 1.05 -0.63 1.48
N TYR A 145 0.13 -0.46 0.54
CA TYR A 145 0.23 -1.05 -0.80
C TYR A 145 1.47 -0.56 -1.55
N ILE A 146 1.74 0.75 -1.54
CA ILE A 146 2.90 1.32 -2.21
C ILE A 146 4.20 0.83 -1.57
N THR A 147 4.27 0.83 -0.23
CA THR A 147 5.44 0.35 0.52
C THR A 147 5.70 -1.13 0.25
N THR A 148 4.65 -1.95 0.27
CA THR A 148 4.76 -3.39 0.00
C THR A 148 5.20 -3.65 -1.44
N ALA A 149 4.60 -2.96 -2.42
CA ALA A 149 5.02 -3.06 -3.81
C ALA A 149 6.50 -2.67 -3.98
N ALA A 150 6.90 -1.53 -3.42
CA ALA A 150 8.28 -1.04 -3.49
C ALA A 150 9.28 -2.06 -2.92
N ARG A 151 9.01 -2.61 -1.73
CA ARG A 151 9.86 -3.62 -1.09
C ARG A 151 9.96 -4.91 -1.90
N LEU A 152 8.86 -5.33 -2.52
CA LEU A 152 8.80 -6.56 -3.30
C LEU A 152 9.57 -6.45 -4.61
N ILE A 153 9.40 -5.32 -5.33
CA ILE A 153 9.96 -5.17 -6.67
C ILE A 153 11.39 -4.61 -6.68
N ALA A 154 11.81 -3.85 -5.66
CA ALA A 154 13.13 -3.22 -5.62
C ALA A 154 14.30 -4.19 -5.91
N PRO A 155 14.35 -5.40 -5.32
CA PRO A 155 15.48 -6.31 -5.55
C PRO A 155 15.49 -6.99 -6.92
N VAL A 156 14.39 -6.93 -7.69
CA VAL A 156 14.22 -7.73 -8.91
C VAL A 156 13.89 -6.91 -10.16
N ILE A 157 13.56 -5.62 -9.99
CA ILE A 157 13.11 -4.77 -11.10
C ILE A 157 14.24 -4.48 -12.10
N GLU A 158 15.50 -4.48 -11.64
CA GLU A 158 16.70 -4.47 -12.45
C GLU A 158 17.35 -5.84 -12.40
N LYS A 159 17.45 -6.49 -13.57
CA LYS A 159 17.95 -7.88 -13.66
C LYS A 159 19.43 -8.00 -13.34
N GLU A 160 20.21 -6.95 -13.63
CA GLU A 160 21.66 -6.97 -13.51
C GLU A 160 22.15 -6.54 -12.13
N SER A 161 21.39 -5.67 -11.44
CA SER A 161 21.82 -5.08 -10.18
C SER A 161 20.63 -4.72 -9.29
N TRP A 162 20.51 -5.42 -8.16
CA TRP A 162 19.51 -5.05 -7.16
C TRP A 162 19.73 -3.64 -6.60
N ILE A 163 20.97 -3.13 -6.61
CA ILE A 163 21.32 -1.78 -6.17
C ILE A 163 20.62 -0.76 -7.04
N GLU A 164 20.70 -0.91 -8.35
CA GLU A 164 20.03 -0.05 -9.33
C GLU A 164 18.51 -0.14 -9.19
N GLY A 165 18.00 -1.32 -8.89
CA GLY A 165 16.58 -1.53 -8.61
C GLY A 165 16.10 -0.69 -7.42
N TYR A 166 16.80 -0.72 -6.30
CA TYR A 166 16.50 0.14 -5.15
C TYR A 166 16.63 1.62 -5.50
N GLU A 167 17.66 2.02 -6.22
CA GLU A 167 17.86 3.43 -6.64
C GLU A 167 16.74 3.92 -7.53
N TRP A 168 16.29 3.09 -8.47
CA TRP A 168 15.17 3.41 -9.31
C TRP A 168 13.87 3.62 -8.51
N ILE A 169 13.60 2.74 -7.54
CA ILE A 169 12.44 2.86 -6.65
C ILE A 169 12.52 4.15 -5.82
N VAL A 170 13.65 4.39 -5.15
CA VAL A 170 13.85 5.60 -4.33
C VAL A 170 13.63 6.85 -5.16
N LYS A 171 14.27 6.95 -6.34
CA LYS A 171 14.13 8.08 -7.25
C LYS A 171 12.71 8.27 -7.76
N THR A 172 11.96 7.19 -7.96
CA THR A 172 10.56 7.25 -8.39
C THR A 172 9.66 7.77 -7.27
N LEU A 173 9.89 7.33 -6.03
CA LEU A 173 9.14 7.74 -4.85
C LEU A 173 9.46 9.18 -4.42
N GLU A 174 10.73 9.60 -4.50
CA GLU A 174 11.16 10.98 -4.19
C GLU A 174 10.53 12.03 -5.12
N LYS A 175 10.24 11.65 -6.37
CA LYS A 175 9.56 12.52 -7.36
C LYS A 175 8.06 12.59 -7.16
N SER A 176 7.51 11.84 -6.23
CA SER A 176 6.09 11.73 -5.95
C SER A 176 5.76 12.32 -4.57
N GLN A 177 4.48 12.28 -4.21
CA GLN A 177 4.00 12.62 -2.88
C GLN A 177 4.45 11.63 -1.78
N HIS A 178 5.16 10.55 -2.13
CA HIS A 178 5.54 9.46 -1.23
C HIS A 178 7.03 9.49 -0.84
N SER A 179 7.63 10.66 -0.71
CA SER A 179 9.07 10.84 -0.38
C SER A 179 9.49 10.13 0.92
N LYS A 180 8.59 10.05 1.91
CA LYS A 180 8.83 9.31 3.17
C LYS A 180 9.09 7.83 2.90
N ILE A 181 8.29 7.20 2.02
CA ILE A 181 8.50 5.80 1.61
C ILE A 181 9.85 5.65 0.90
N GLY A 182 10.27 6.63 0.10
CA GLY A 182 11.60 6.66 -0.53
C GLY A 182 12.73 6.58 0.49
N SER A 183 12.62 7.35 1.57
CA SER A 183 13.57 7.27 2.69
C SER A 183 13.56 5.91 3.38
N GLU A 184 12.41 5.31 3.61
CA GLU A 184 12.30 3.94 4.15
C GLU A 184 12.94 2.90 3.23
N MET A 185 12.78 3.04 1.91
CA MET A 185 13.40 2.15 0.94
C MET A 185 14.93 2.28 0.92
N THR A 186 15.46 3.49 1.21
CA THR A 186 16.91 3.68 1.38
C THR A 186 17.41 2.94 2.62
N ILE A 187 16.67 2.96 3.74
CA ILE A 187 17.00 2.13 4.92
C ILE A 187 16.90 0.63 4.57
N ALA A 188 15.87 0.21 3.82
CA ALA A 188 15.74 -1.18 3.39
C ALA A 188 16.93 -1.63 2.49
N LYS A 189 17.46 -0.73 1.65
CA LYS A 189 18.69 -0.96 0.86
C LYS A 189 19.89 -1.27 1.77
N SER A 190 20.05 -0.55 2.89
CA SER A 190 21.13 -0.82 3.84
C SER A 190 21.04 -2.21 4.48
N LEU A 191 19.81 -2.68 4.76
CA LEU A 191 19.58 -4.04 5.26
C LEU A 191 19.94 -5.11 4.21
N GLN A 192 19.77 -4.81 2.92
CA GLN A 192 20.20 -5.71 1.86
C GLN A 192 21.72 -5.77 1.76
N TYR A 193 22.44 -4.65 1.89
CA TYR A 193 23.90 -4.65 2.01
C TYR A 193 24.37 -5.49 3.21
N LEU A 194 23.66 -5.39 4.36
CA LEU A 194 23.97 -6.20 5.53
C LEU A 194 23.84 -7.71 5.26
N LYS A 195 22.79 -8.15 4.56
CA LYS A 195 22.61 -9.56 4.17
C LYS A 195 23.78 -10.07 3.32
N GLU A 196 24.37 -9.21 2.50
CA GLU A 196 25.53 -9.51 1.67
C GLU A 196 26.87 -9.32 2.40
N LYS A 197 26.83 -9.00 3.71
CA LYS A 197 28.02 -8.72 4.54
C LYS A 197 28.84 -7.51 4.06
N ARG A 198 28.22 -6.59 3.35
CA ARG A 198 28.81 -5.34 2.86
C ARG A 198 28.58 -4.24 3.87
N PHE A 199 29.24 -4.33 5.02
CA PHE A 199 29.00 -3.46 6.18
C PHE A 199 29.33 -1.98 5.89
N LYS A 200 30.43 -1.70 5.19
CA LYS A 200 30.84 -0.33 4.87
C LYS A 200 29.79 0.41 4.07
N GLU A 201 29.29 -0.20 3.02
CA GLU A 201 28.24 0.38 2.17
C GLU A 201 26.93 0.58 2.94
N ALA A 202 26.58 -0.37 3.81
CA ALA A 202 25.41 -0.22 4.68
C ALA A 202 25.54 1.00 5.62
N ILE A 203 26.70 1.16 6.25
CA ILE A 203 27.01 2.28 7.13
C ILE A 203 26.96 3.61 6.37
N ASP A 204 27.57 3.69 5.19
CA ASP A 204 27.60 4.92 4.38
C ASP A 204 26.20 5.38 3.99
N VAL A 205 25.31 4.43 3.61
CA VAL A 205 23.90 4.72 3.32
C VAL A 205 23.19 5.26 4.56
N LEU A 206 23.37 4.63 5.72
CA LEU A 206 22.67 5.02 6.96
C LEU A 206 23.17 6.34 7.55
N LYS A 207 24.44 6.67 7.41
CA LYS A 207 24.99 7.99 7.81
C LYS A 207 24.30 9.16 7.11
N GLY A 208 23.79 8.95 5.91
CA GLY A 208 23.00 9.95 5.19
C GLY A 208 21.71 10.38 5.91
N PHE A 209 21.27 9.64 6.92
CA PHE A 209 20.07 9.96 7.71
C PHE A 209 20.32 10.79 8.97
N GLU A 210 21.56 11.09 9.33
CA GLU A 210 21.89 11.87 10.53
C GLU A 210 21.25 13.27 10.58
N LYS A 211 20.82 13.79 9.43
CA LYS A 211 20.19 15.13 9.30
C LYS A 211 18.74 15.08 8.81
N LYS A 212 18.10 13.89 8.85
CA LYS A 212 16.72 13.68 8.41
C LYS A 212 15.71 13.85 9.55
N GLU A 213 14.43 13.60 9.28
CA GLU A 213 13.37 13.61 10.29
C GLU A 213 13.70 12.68 11.46
N LYS A 214 13.27 13.05 12.68
CA LYS A 214 13.60 12.33 13.92
C LYS A 214 13.34 10.82 13.84
N ASP A 215 12.20 10.44 13.32
CA ASP A 215 11.76 9.04 13.19
C ASP A 215 12.72 8.20 12.33
N LEU A 216 13.13 8.74 11.17
CA LEU A 216 14.09 8.11 10.29
C LEU A 216 15.49 8.08 10.88
N MET A 217 15.86 9.15 11.60
CA MET A 217 17.15 9.25 12.30
C MET A 217 17.26 8.20 13.41
N ALA A 218 16.20 8.00 14.22
CA ALA A 218 16.18 6.99 15.27
C ALA A 218 16.36 5.58 14.70
N ARG A 219 15.61 5.26 13.65
CA ARG A 219 15.70 3.96 12.96
C ARG A 219 17.07 3.73 12.32
N ALA A 220 17.62 4.74 11.66
CA ALA A 220 18.96 4.66 11.07
C ALA A 220 20.05 4.52 12.14
N ALA A 221 19.94 5.27 13.25
CA ALA A 221 20.88 5.19 14.35
C ALA A 221 20.85 3.80 15.03
N ASN A 222 19.66 3.22 15.22
CA ASN A 222 19.55 1.86 15.74
C ASN A 222 20.25 0.83 14.84
N ASN A 223 20.06 0.93 13.54
CA ASN A 223 20.72 0.05 12.57
C ASN A 223 22.23 0.28 12.52
N LEU A 224 22.69 1.54 12.61
CA LEU A 224 24.12 1.87 12.70
C LEU A 224 24.78 1.30 13.96
N SER A 225 24.12 1.42 15.11
CA SER A 225 24.60 0.79 16.35
C SER A 225 24.84 -0.70 16.18
N PHE A 226 23.87 -1.41 15.59
CA PHE A 226 23.98 -2.83 15.35
C PHE A 226 25.11 -3.18 14.35
N LEU A 227 25.26 -2.41 13.28
CA LEU A 227 26.32 -2.62 12.28
C LEU A 227 27.72 -2.43 12.88
N TYR A 228 27.94 -1.35 13.66
CA TYR A 228 29.22 -1.13 14.33
C TYR A 228 29.51 -2.19 15.39
N PHE A 229 28.48 -2.69 16.07
CA PHE A 229 28.63 -3.83 16.97
C PHE A 229 29.12 -5.08 16.23
N LEU A 230 28.57 -5.37 15.05
CA LEU A 230 29.02 -6.51 14.21
C LEU A 230 30.44 -6.33 13.68
N GLU A 231 30.89 -5.10 13.43
CA GLU A 231 32.27 -4.79 13.04
C GLU A 231 33.26 -4.83 14.23
N GLY A 232 32.75 -4.91 15.46
CA GLY A 232 33.54 -4.90 16.68
C GLY A 232 33.92 -3.50 17.19
N ASP A 233 33.37 -2.43 16.59
CA ASP A 233 33.56 -1.04 17.03
C ASP A 233 32.50 -0.71 18.09
N VAL A 234 32.77 -1.11 19.32
CA VAL A 234 31.86 -0.95 20.45
C VAL A 234 31.62 0.53 20.79
N GLU A 235 32.62 1.40 20.59
CA GLU A 235 32.52 2.82 20.88
C GLU A 235 31.50 3.50 19.95
N GLN A 236 31.59 3.28 18.66
CA GLN A 236 30.61 3.80 17.71
C GLN A 236 29.23 3.14 17.90
N ALA A 237 29.18 1.86 18.23
CA ALA A 237 27.94 1.15 18.53
C ALA A 237 27.19 1.83 19.70
N ASP A 238 27.87 2.11 20.80
CA ASP A 238 27.28 2.79 21.98
C ASP A 238 26.83 4.22 21.64
N LYS A 239 27.64 4.95 20.91
CA LYS A 239 27.31 6.31 20.45
C LYS A 239 25.98 6.32 19.69
N TYR A 240 25.82 5.46 18.70
CA TYR A 240 24.59 5.43 17.88
C TYR A 240 23.42 4.82 18.64
N ALA A 241 23.61 3.89 19.57
CA ALA A 241 22.56 3.43 20.47
C ALA A 241 22.00 4.57 21.31
N ASN A 242 22.87 5.42 21.87
CA ASN A 242 22.47 6.60 22.64
C ASN A 242 21.72 7.63 21.77
N VAL A 243 22.12 7.81 20.51
CA VAL A 243 21.39 8.66 19.55
C VAL A 243 19.99 8.12 19.32
N ALA A 244 19.85 6.82 19.06
CA ALA A 244 18.53 6.19 18.84
C ALA A 244 17.59 6.40 20.03
N VAL A 245 18.04 6.12 21.26
CA VAL A 245 17.24 6.28 22.50
C VAL A 245 16.83 7.73 22.76
N ARG A 246 17.71 8.70 22.46
CA ARG A 246 17.40 10.14 22.65
C ARG A 246 16.42 10.67 21.63
N THR A 247 16.41 10.09 20.46
CA THR A 247 15.59 10.55 19.33
C THR A 247 14.19 9.97 19.38
N ASP A 248 14.03 8.77 19.96
CA ASP A 248 12.75 8.06 20.11
C ASP A 248 11.91 8.59 21.30
N ARG A 249 12.43 9.53 22.09
CA ARG A 249 11.72 10.26 23.16
C ARG A 249 11.15 11.59 22.66
#